data_0b0d8d19405cf071695a69ee4608d721
#
_entry.id   0b0d8d19405cf071695a69ee4608d721
#
_cell.length_a   1.000
_cell.length_b   1.000
_cell.length_c   1.000
_cell.angle_alpha   90.00
_cell.angle_beta   90.00
_cell.angle_gamma   90.00
#
_symmetry.space_group_name_H-M   'P 1'
#
loop_
_entity.id
_entity.type
_entity.pdbx_description
1 polymer ?
#
loop_
_entity_poly.entity_id
_entity_poly.type
_entity_poly.pdbx_seq_one_letter_code
_entity_poly.pdbx_strand_id
1 'polypeptide(L)'
;LDNHRTAGEVEKNIVVSPAALAAAKYLEKTFGTPYEVTYPIVEELVPDMDYRRKKILIVHQQVIGNAMRAEIRRRCQKVNGDPAVDNNAVITVASWFMMKQELSEEGDISLREEDDYMELIKKEDYDIVFADPMMKRMTEDAYKMAGTGYVADAHETERKRIFIDAT
;
A
#
# COMPACT_ATOMS: atom_id res chain seq x y z
N LEU A 1 -33.36 -0.49 3.74
CA LEU A 1 -33.31 -1.64 2.80
C LEU A 1 -33.58 -1.24 1.34
N ASP A 2 -34.26 -0.11 1.10
CA ASP A 2 -34.61 0.31 -0.27
C ASP A 2 -33.41 0.83 -1.09
N ASN A 3 -32.38 1.34 -0.45
CA ASN A 3 -31.19 1.85 -1.14
C ASN A 3 -30.40 0.77 -1.91
N HIS A 4 -30.57 -0.51 -1.62
CA HIS A 4 -29.91 -1.58 -2.37
C HIS A 4 -30.59 -1.88 -3.72
N ARG A 5 -31.86 -1.51 -3.90
CA ARG A 5 -32.58 -1.74 -5.16
C ARG A 5 -32.13 -0.83 -6.29
N THR A 6 -31.59 0.35 -5.93
CA THR A 6 -31.10 1.35 -6.90
C THR A 6 -29.60 1.21 -7.20
N ALA A 7 -28.90 0.26 -6.59
CA ALA A 7 -27.47 0.07 -6.80
C ALA A 7 -27.08 -0.26 -8.26
N GLY A 8 -28.03 -0.81 -9.04
CA GLY A 8 -27.84 -1.04 -10.47
C GLY A 8 -28.12 0.18 -11.37
N GLU A 9 -28.70 1.26 -10.81
CA GLU A 9 -29.09 2.47 -11.54
C GLU A 9 -28.03 3.57 -11.47
N VAL A 10 -26.94 3.33 -10.71
CA VAL A 10 -25.84 4.28 -10.58
C VAL A 10 -24.92 4.24 -11.81
N GLU A 11 -24.25 5.35 -12.08
CA GLU A 11 -23.36 5.48 -13.23
C GLU A 11 -22.13 4.56 -13.11
N LYS A 12 -21.57 4.42 -11.90
CA LYS A 12 -20.43 3.56 -11.61
C LYS A 12 -20.38 3.16 -10.13
N ASN A 13 -19.96 1.94 -9.84
CA ASN A 13 -19.67 1.48 -8.47
C ASN A 13 -18.19 1.65 -8.13
N ILE A 14 -17.88 2.18 -6.95
CA ILE A 14 -16.50 2.24 -6.43
C ILE A 14 -16.31 1.15 -5.39
N VAL A 15 -15.35 0.27 -5.63
CA VAL A 15 -14.99 -0.84 -4.76
C VAL A 15 -13.80 -0.42 -3.90
N VAL A 16 -14.06 -0.12 -2.64
CA VAL A 16 -13.05 0.33 -1.67
C VAL A 16 -12.54 -0.80 -0.77
N SER A 17 -13.04 -2.02 -0.94
CA SER A 17 -12.63 -3.18 -0.16
C SER A 17 -12.69 -4.47 -1.00
N PRO A 18 -11.75 -5.41 -0.81
CA PRO A 18 -11.77 -6.72 -1.48
C PRO A 18 -13.06 -7.51 -1.24
N ALA A 19 -13.71 -7.31 -0.09
CA ALA A 19 -14.97 -7.96 0.25
C ALA A 19 -16.13 -7.56 -0.68
N ALA A 20 -16.14 -6.32 -1.19
CA ALA A 20 -17.18 -5.80 -2.05
C ALA A 20 -17.02 -6.22 -3.53
N LEU A 21 -15.88 -6.79 -3.92
CA LEU A 21 -15.58 -7.11 -5.32
C LEU A 21 -16.59 -8.09 -5.95
N ALA A 22 -17.02 -9.10 -5.19
CA ALA A 22 -18.00 -10.07 -5.70
C ALA A 22 -19.37 -9.42 -5.98
N ALA A 23 -19.79 -8.51 -5.11
CA ALA A 23 -21.04 -7.75 -5.31
C ALA A 23 -20.92 -6.81 -6.52
N ALA A 24 -19.81 -6.13 -6.69
CA ALA A 24 -19.57 -5.25 -7.84
C ALA A 24 -19.62 -6.02 -9.17
N LYS A 25 -18.95 -7.18 -9.24
CA LYS A 25 -19.01 -8.08 -10.42
C LYS A 25 -20.43 -8.57 -10.72
N TYR A 26 -21.21 -8.88 -9.67
CA TYR A 26 -22.59 -9.27 -9.82
C TYR A 26 -23.44 -8.13 -10.40
N LEU A 27 -23.28 -6.90 -9.89
CA LEU A 27 -24.01 -5.72 -10.38
C LEU A 27 -23.66 -5.41 -11.84
N GLU A 28 -22.39 -5.47 -12.19
CA GLU A 28 -21.93 -5.30 -13.58
C GLU A 28 -22.55 -6.34 -14.51
N LYS A 29 -22.49 -7.62 -14.13
CA LYS A 29 -23.06 -8.71 -14.92
C LYS A 29 -24.57 -8.64 -15.08
N THR A 30 -25.28 -8.19 -14.03
CA THR A 30 -26.75 -8.24 -13.99
C THR A 30 -27.38 -6.97 -14.55
N PHE A 31 -26.78 -5.81 -14.29
CA PHE A 31 -27.35 -4.50 -14.63
C PHE A 31 -26.48 -3.70 -15.60
N GLY A 32 -25.28 -4.18 -15.93
CA GLY A 32 -24.37 -3.46 -16.80
C GLY A 32 -23.66 -2.28 -16.12
N THR A 33 -23.83 -2.12 -14.80
CA THR A 33 -23.23 -1.01 -14.06
C THR A 33 -21.73 -1.25 -13.87
N PRO A 34 -20.84 -0.45 -14.47
CA PRO A 34 -19.39 -0.65 -14.37
C PRO A 34 -18.91 -0.43 -12.94
N TYR A 35 -17.75 -1.01 -12.60
CA TYR A 35 -17.12 -0.76 -11.33
C TYR A 35 -15.63 -0.40 -11.49
N GLU A 36 -15.11 0.29 -10.49
CA GLU A 36 -13.70 0.60 -10.36
C GLU A 36 -13.21 0.22 -8.96
N VAL A 37 -12.06 -0.44 -8.89
CA VAL A 37 -11.44 -0.82 -7.62
C VAL A 37 -10.40 0.25 -7.28
N THR A 38 -10.75 1.16 -6.39
CA THR A 38 -9.87 2.28 -6.03
C THR A 38 -10.25 2.88 -4.67
N TYR A 39 -9.37 3.74 -4.14
CA TYR A 39 -9.63 4.55 -2.95
C TYR A 39 -9.54 6.04 -3.32
N PRO A 40 -10.66 6.76 -3.39
CA PRO A 40 -10.74 8.09 -4.01
C PRO A 40 -9.88 9.18 -3.35
N ILE A 41 -9.63 9.10 -2.04
CA ILE A 41 -8.89 10.10 -1.27
C ILE A 41 -7.45 9.68 -0.96
N VAL A 42 -6.88 8.79 -1.76
CA VAL A 42 -5.53 8.23 -1.53
C VAL A 42 -4.42 9.29 -1.50
N GLU A 43 -4.60 10.39 -2.19
CA GLU A 43 -3.58 11.47 -2.25
C GLU A 43 -3.26 12.03 -0.85
N GLU A 44 -4.22 12.02 0.08
CA GLU A 44 -4.05 12.48 1.45
C GLU A 44 -3.22 11.51 2.31
N LEU A 45 -3.21 10.22 1.95
CA LEU A 45 -2.45 9.18 2.66
C LEU A 45 -0.98 9.11 2.21
N VAL A 46 -0.63 9.77 1.11
CA VAL A 46 0.72 9.71 0.54
C VAL A 46 1.38 11.08 0.67
N PRO A 47 2.30 11.30 1.64
CA PRO A 47 3.00 12.57 1.82
C PRO A 47 3.79 12.99 0.57
N ASP A 48 4.04 14.29 0.45
CA ASP A 48 4.86 14.81 -0.64
C ASP A 48 6.35 14.64 -0.29
N MET A 49 6.99 13.66 -0.94
CA MET A 49 8.40 13.34 -0.76
C MET A 49 8.96 12.57 -1.96
N ASP A 50 10.28 12.39 -2.00
CA ASP A 50 10.96 11.63 -3.07
C ASP A 50 10.89 10.11 -2.80
N TYR A 51 10.11 9.41 -3.61
CA TYR A 51 9.95 7.94 -3.57
C TYR A 51 10.84 7.20 -4.57
N ARG A 52 11.55 7.89 -5.43
CA ARG A 52 12.34 7.28 -6.52
C ARG A 52 13.40 6.35 -5.97
N ARG A 53 13.52 5.17 -6.57
CA ARG A 53 14.48 4.12 -6.21
C ARG A 53 14.41 3.68 -4.75
N LYS A 54 13.26 3.91 -4.08
CA LYS A 54 13.02 3.47 -2.72
C LYS A 54 12.38 2.09 -2.70
N LYS A 55 12.74 1.31 -1.70
CA LYS A 55 12.05 0.06 -1.35
C LYS A 55 11.01 0.37 -0.27
N ILE A 56 9.75 0.16 -0.60
CA ILE A 56 8.62 0.65 0.20
C ILE A 56 7.72 -0.52 0.59
N LEU A 57 7.36 -0.58 1.86
CA LEU A 57 6.34 -1.47 2.38
C LEU A 57 5.09 -0.65 2.72
N ILE A 58 3.94 -1.10 2.25
CA ILE A 58 2.63 -0.54 2.62
C ILE A 58 1.83 -1.64 3.33
N VAL A 59 1.58 -1.45 4.62
CA VAL A 59 0.78 -2.37 5.43
C VAL A 59 -0.60 -1.76 5.65
N HIS A 60 -1.55 -2.16 4.82
CA HIS A 60 -2.91 -1.63 4.85
C HIS A 60 -3.91 -2.64 4.26
N GLN A 61 -5.21 -2.30 4.27
CA GLN A 61 -6.21 -3.01 3.50
C GLN A 61 -5.84 -2.97 2.00
N GLN A 62 -5.99 -4.09 1.30
CA GLN A 62 -5.42 -4.28 -0.05
C GLN A 62 -5.80 -3.20 -1.06
N VAL A 63 -7.06 -2.76 -1.12
CA VAL A 63 -7.49 -1.74 -2.10
C VAL A 63 -6.83 -0.40 -1.80
N ILE A 64 -6.73 -0.02 -0.52
CA ILE A 64 -6.06 1.21 -0.12
C ILE A 64 -4.56 1.10 -0.40
N GLY A 65 -3.91 -0.01 -0.02
CA GLY A 65 -2.50 -0.24 -0.30
C GLY A 65 -2.18 -0.18 -1.81
N ASN A 66 -3.04 -0.76 -2.64
CA ASN A 66 -2.89 -0.69 -4.11
C ASN A 66 -3.08 0.74 -4.65
N ALA A 67 -4.04 1.49 -4.10
CA ALA A 67 -4.24 2.88 -4.48
C ALA A 67 -3.02 3.75 -4.09
N MET A 68 -2.48 3.56 -2.87
CA MET A 68 -1.23 4.22 -2.43
C MET A 68 -0.05 3.87 -3.34
N ARG A 69 0.10 2.59 -3.71
CA ARG A 69 1.14 2.12 -4.65
C ARG A 69 1.01 2.84 -6.00
N ALA A 70 -0.20 2.92 -6.55
CA ALA A 70 -0.46 3.60 -7.81
C ALA A 70 -0.12 5.10 -7.72
N GLU A 71 -0.50 5.76 -6.63
CA GLU A 71 -0.20 7.17 -6.39
C GLU A 71 1.31 7.42 -6.26
N ILE A 72 2.04 6.60 -5.51
CA ILE A 72 3.50 6.71 -5.40
C ILE A 72 4.17 6.55 -6.76
N ARG A 73 3.75 5.56 -7.56
CA ARG A 73 4.26 5.36 -8.93
C ARG A 73 3.99 6.57 -9.82
N ARG A 74 2.78 7.15 -9.73
CA ARG A 74 2.41 8.38 -10.45
C ARG A 74 3.31 9.55 -10.08
N ARG A 75 3.66 9.71 -8.80
CA ARG A 75 4.59 10.76 -8.33
C ARG A 75 6.01 10.52 -8.82
N CYS A 76 6.49 9.29 -8.83
CA CYS A 76 7.80 8.95 -9.39
C CYS A 76 7.93 9.34 -10.88
N GLN A 77 6.85 9.20 -11.66
CA GLN A 77 6.83 9.52 -13.09
C GLN A 77 6.73 11.02 -13.38
N LYS A 78 6.09 11.81 -12.52
CA LYS A 78 5.91 13.27 -12.71
C LYS A 78 7.19 14.09 -12.60
N VAL A 79 8.22 13.56 -11.98
CA VAL A 79 9.51 14.24 -11.87
C VAL A 79 10.24 14.05 -13.19
N ASN A 80 10.31 15.12 -14.00
CA ASN A 80 11.03 15.18 -15.27
C ASN A 80 12.47 14.70 -15.09
N GLY A 81 12.73 13.45 -15.41
CA GLY A 81 14.02 12.80 -15.37
C GLY A 81 14.34 12.20 -16.73
N ASP A 82 15.60 11.88 -16.96
CA ASP A 82 16.04 11.15 -18.13
C ASP A 82 15.23 9.82 -18.22
N PRO A 83 14.48 9.57 -19.31
CA PRO A 83 13.71 8.33 -19.47
C PRO A 83 14.59 7.07 -19.46
N ALA A 84 15.91 7.20 -19.60
CA ALA A 84 16.87 6.11 -19.48
C ALA A 84 17.18 5.71 -18.01
N VAL A 85 16.77 6.51 -17.02
CA VAL A 85 16.99 6.23 -15.60
C VAL A 85 15.74 5.59 -15.02
N ASP A 86 15.87 4.38 -14.52
CA ASP A 86 14.80 3.72 -13.75
C ASP A 86 14.60 4.46 -12.42
N ASN A 87 13.56 5.27 -12.38
CA ASN A 87 13.16 6.06 -11.21
C ASN A 87 12.06 5.35 -10.39
N ASN A 88 11.72 4.11 -10.72
CA ASN A 88 10.62 3.42 -10.07
C ASN A 88 10.97 3.06 -8.61
N ALA A 89 9.96 3.15 -7.76
CA ALA A 89 10.00 2.56 -6.42
C ALA A 89 9.65 1.07 -6.50
N VAL A 90 10.31 0.27 -5.68
CA VAL A 90 9.91 -1.14 -5.44
C VAL A 90 8.93 -1.14 -4.29
N ILE A 91 7.68 -1.51 -4.55
CA ILE A 91 6.60 -1.36 -3.56
C ILE A 91 5.93 -2.71 -3.31
N THR A 92 5.96 -3.13 -2.05
CA THR A 92 5.25 -4.32 -1.55
C THR A 92 4.02 -3.86 -0.77
N VAL A 93 2.87 -4.46 -1.06
CA VAL A 93 1.66 -4.30 -0.25
C VAL A 93 1.49 -5.54 0.62
N ALA A 94 1.36 -5.33 1.92
CA ALA A 94 1.06 -6.38 2.88
C ALA A 94 -0.26 -6.07 3.59
N SER A 95 -1.04 -7.11 3.92
CA SER A 95 -2.33 -6.91 4.59
C SER A 95 -2.62 -8.01 5.59
N TRP A 96 -3.12 -7.60 6.76
CA TRP A 96 -3.72 -8.48 7.78
C TRP A 96 -5.14 -8.93 7.41
N PHE A 97 -5.76 -8.19 6.47
CA PHE A 97 -7.13 -8.42 6.05
C PHE A 97 -7.20 -9.31 4.83
N MET A 98 -8.42 -9.64 4.42
CA MET A 98 -8.66 -10.41 3.20
C MET A 98 -7.93 -9.80 2.00
N MET A 99 -7.10 -10.61 1.36
CA MET A 99 -6.51 -10.30 0.06
C MET A 99 -7.15 -11.15 -1.04
N LYS A 100 -7.31 -10.56 -2.21
CA LYS A 100 -7.76 -11.26 -3.43
C LYS A 100 -6.58 -11.34 -4.39
N GLN A 101 -6.28 -12.54 -4.88
CA GLN A 101 -5.17 -12.78 -5.81
C GLN A 101 -5.29 -11.92 -7.07
N GLU A 102 -6.50 -11.71 -7.57
CA GLU A 102 -6.77 -10.88 -8.76
C GLU A 102 -6.46 -9.38 -8.57
N LEU A 103 -6.28 -8.93 -7.32
CA LEU A 103 -5.89 -7.56 -6.96
C LEU A 103 -4.44 -7.48 -6.47
N SER A 104 -3.73 -8.61 -6.38
CA SER A 104 -2.35 -8.67 -5.89
C SER A 104 -1.36 -8.53 -7.05
N GLU A 105 -0.25 -7.84 -6.79
CA GLU A 105 0.94 -7.91 -7.63
C GLU A 105 1.92 -8.94 -7.08
N GLU A 106 2.92 -9.31 -7.90
CA GLU A 106 3.99 -10.19 -7.46
C GLU A 106 4.75 -9.56 -6.27
N GLY A 107 4.94 -10.35 -5.21
CA GLY A 107 5.58 -9.91 -3.97
C GLY A 107 4.61 -9.34 -2.92
N ASP A 108 3.32 -9.21 -3.21
CA ASP A 108 2.34 -8.82 -2.21
C ASP A 108 2.12 -9.94 -1.17
N ILE A 109 1.91 -9.57 0.09
CA ILE A 109 1.98 -10.49 1.23
C ILE A 109 0.71 -10.44 2.08
N SER A 110 0.11 -11.61 2.33
CA SER A 110 -0.93 -11.76 3.34
C SER A 110 -0.29 -12.07 4.69
N LEU A 111 -0.44 -11.17 5.63
CA LEU A 111 0.02 -11.32 7.01
C LEU A 111 -1.06 -12.06 7.82
N ARG A 112 -0.66 -12.97 8.71
CA ARG A 112 -1.56 -13.74 9.59
C ARG A 112 -1.37 -13.36 11.04
N GLU A 113 -0.11 -13.22 11.44
CA GLU A 113 0.31 -12.97 12.81
C GLU A 113 1.32 -11.82 12.86
N GLU A 114 1.51 -11.25 14.03
CA GLU A 114 2.50 -10.18 14.23
C GLU A 114 3.92 -10.63 13.89
N ASP A 115 4.23 -11.90 14.11
CA ASP A 115 5.53 -12.50 13.78
C ASP A 115 5.80 -12.46 12.27
N ASP A 116 4.79 -12.66 11.40
CA ASP A 116 4.93 -12.55 9.93
C ASP A 116 5.43 -11.15 9.55
N TYR A 117 4.88 -10.12 10.19
CA TYR A 117 5.31 -8.73 9.96
C TYR A 117 6.74 -8.49 10.46
N MET A 118 7.07 -8.96 11.65
CA MET A 118 8.41 -8.84 12.23
C MET A 118 9.46 -9.54 11.36
N GLU A 119 9.15 -10.73 10.85
CA GLU A 119 10.04 -11.46 9.94
C GLU A 119 10.20 -10.73 8.61
N LEU A 120 9.12 -10.19 8.05
CA LEU A 120 9.16 -9.39 6.82
C LEU A 120 10.10 -8.19 6.97
N ILE A 121 9.95 -7.42 8.04
CA ILE A 121 10.81 -6.26 8.33
C ILE A 121 12.27 -6.65 8.54
N LYS A 122 12.53 -7.77 9.23
CA LYS A 122 13.92 -8.24 9.47
C LYS A 122 14.59 -8.74 8.20
N LYS A 123 13.83 -9.42 7.33
CA LYS A 123 14.34 -10.03 6.11
C LYS A 123 14.58 -9.01 5.01
N GLU A 124 13.71 -8.02 4.92
CA GLU A 124 13.68 -7.09 3.81
C GLU A 124 14.12 -5.69 4.29
N ASP A 125 15.01 -5.07 3.54
CA ASP A 125 15.56 -3.75 3.89
C ASP A 125 14.72 -2.64 3.22
N TYR A 126 13.61 -2.26 3.86
CA TYR A 126 12.74 -1.19 3.38
C TYR A 126 13.28 0.19 3.75
N ASP A 127 13.20 1.13 2.82
CA ASP A 127 13.51 2.55 3.05
C ASP A 127 12.34 3.26 3.74
N ILE A 128 11.12 2.89 3.36
CA ILE A 128 9.90 3.53 3.83
C ILE A 128 8.89 2.45 4.20
N VAL A 129 8.28 2.59 5.36
CA VAL A 129 7.19 1.74 5.83
C VAL A 129 5.97 2.61 6.11
N PHE A 130 4.88 2.36 5.37
CA PHE A 130 3.56 2.89 5.65
C PHE A 130 2.79 1.86 6.46
N ALA A 131 2.37 2.20 7.67
CA ALA A 131 1.60 1.31 8.52
C ALA A 131 0.82 2.10 9.58
N ASP A 132 -0.08 1.41 10.31
CA ASP A 132 -0.74 1.96 11.49
C ASP A 132 0.32 2.42 12.51
N PRO A 133 0.13 3.58 13.18
CA PRO A 133 1.06 4.11 14.19
C PRO A 133 1.43 3.12 15.30
N MET A 134 0.52 2.21 15.65
CA MET A 134 0.80 1.16 16.63
C MET A 134 1.93 0.21 16.20
N MET A 135 2.15 0.06 14.88
CA MET A 135 3.20 -0.78 14.33
C MET A 135 4.59 -0.15 14.40
N LYS A 136 4.70 1.16 14.69
CA LYS A 136 5.96 1.91 14.69
C LYS A 136 7.00 1.28 15.61
N ARG A 137 6.61 0.97 16.86
CA ARG A 137 7.52 0.36 17.83
C ARG A 137 8.00 -1.02 17.38
N MET A 138 7.10 -1.85 16.85
CA MET A 138 7.47 -3.17 16.32
C MET A 138 8.45 -3.05 15.16
N THR A 139 8.24 -2.08 14.27
CA THR A 139 9.13 -1.79 13.14
C THR A 139 10.54 -1.42 13.63
N GLU A 140 10.62 -0.51 14.59
CA GLU A 140 11.89 -0.09 15.19
C GLU A 140 12.63 -1.25 15.87
N ASP A 141 11.90 -2.07 16.65
CA ASP A 141 12.47 -3.23 17.34
C ASP A 141 12.93 -4.30 16.35
N ALA A 142 12.17 -4.55 15.26
CA ALA A 142 12.57 -5.47 14.21
C ALA A 142 13.88 -5.07 13.53
N TYR A 143 14.04 -3.80 13.20
CA TYR A 143 15.29 -3.27 12.61
C TYR A 143 16.49 -3.35 13.58
N LYS A 144 16.28 -3.07 14.87
CA LYS A 144 17.33 -3.24 15.89
C LYS A 144 17.80 -4.69 15.98
N MET A 145 16.84 -5.65 15.98
CA MET A 145 17.15 -7.09 16.01
C MET A 145 17.90 -7.56 14.77
N ALA A 146 17.59 -6.99 13.60
CA ALA A 146 18.28 -7.31 12.35
C ALA A 146 19.72 -6.72 12.28
N GLY A 147 20.15 -5.95 13.28
CA GLY A 147 21.45 -5.26 13.26
C GLY A 147 21.55 -4.14 12.23
N THR A 148 20.44 -3.76 11.65
CA THR A 148 20.35 -2.73 10.59
C THR A 148 19.91 -1.39 11.17
N GLY A 149 20.43 -1.01 12.29
CA GLY A 149 20.14 0.12 13.18
C GLY A 149 19.17 1.19 12.64
N TYR A 150 18.09 1.42 13.38
CA TYR A 150 17.30 2.64 13.25
C TYR A 150 18.04 3.74 14.01
N VAL A 151 18.79 4.60 13.32
CA VAL A 151 19.47 5.72 13.95
C VAL A 151 18.71 6.99 13.64
N ALA A 152 18.08 7.54 14.67
CA ALA A 152 17.40 8.83 14.60
C ALA A 152 18.39 10.02 14.57
N ASP A 153 19.68 9.79 14.87
CA ASP A 153 20.72 10.82 14.90
C ASP A 153 21.92 10.39 14.08
N ALA A 154 22.12 11.09 12.99
CA ALA A 154 23.03 10.79 11.91
C ALA A 154 24.45 11.33 12.10
N HIS A 155 25.43 10.52 11.79
CA HIS A 155 26.61 10.96 11.04
C HIS A 155 26.73 10.11 9.77
N GLU A 156 26.45 10.73 8.69
CA GLU A 156 26.88 10.61 7.28
C GLU A 156 26.94 9.27 6.52
N THR A 157 26.63 8.08 7.04
CA THR A 157 26.71 6.83 6.26
C THR A 157 25.53 5.87 6.42
N GLU A 158 24.54 6.17 7.23
CA GLU A 158 23.41 5.26 7.44
C GLU A 158 22.16 5.66 6.65
N ARG A 159 21.64 4.69 5.89
CA ARG A 159 20.41 4.79 5.11
C ARG A 159 19.23 5.16 6.03
N LYS A 160 18.70 6.37 5.90
CA LYS A 160 17.60 6.85 6.71
C LYS A 160 16.33 6.07 6.37
N ARG A 161 15.81 5.30 7.32
CA ARG A 161 14.51 4.65 7.23
C ARG A 161 13.41 5.57 7.73
N ILE A 162 12.27 5.54 7.06
CA ILE A 162 11.14 6.42 7.36
C ILE A 162 9.92 5.56 7.66
N PHE A 163 9.28 5.79 8.80
CA PHE A 163 7.96 5.27 9.13
C PHE A 163 6.91 6.36 8.90
N ILE A 164 5.85 6.04 8.18
CA ILE A 164 4.76 6.95 7.85
C ILE A 164 3.45 6.36 8.38
N ASP A 165 2.71 7.19 9.13
CA ASP A 165 1.34 6.90 9.54
C ASP A 165 0.45 6.78 8.29
N ALA A 166 -0.24 5.66 8.19
CA ALA A 166 -1.11 5.34 7.06
C ALA A 166 -2.60 5.26 7.46
N THR A 167 -2.99 5.89 8.59
CA THR A 167 -4.38 5.91 9.06
C THR A 167 -5.11 7.20 8.69
#